data_faf8179e2c05cdf2b7064c8c517685de
#
_entry.id   faf8179e2c05cdf2b7064c8c517685de
#
_cell.length_a   1.000
_cell.length_b   1.000
_cell.length_c   1.000
_cell.angle_alpha   90.00
_cell.angle_beta   90.00
_cell.angle_gamma   90.00
#
_symmetry.space_group_name_H-M   'P 1'
#
loop_
_entity.id
_entity.type
_entity.pdbx_description
1 polymer ?
#
loop_
_entity_poly.entity_id
_entity_poly.type
_entity_poly.pdbx_seq_one_letter_code
_entity_poly.pdbx_strand_id
1 'polypeptide(L)'
;MQLLKQMLPSAGLAAAVAAALLFVVARWWKSANRCAGAIAVGVGYVVGQVLAAGWSPFPPRHATHWLFWFAIIGVLAAAADILVRPKETIRLVTWAIICTIACRLILQPKFSYSWSAAEGWLWVFATGLGVVVLTRCLELVERRPFGTATLFSVTIVVCSGACIALILSGSLLLGQLACILTAIAATCFLLTIVVPAPFPPRAAAAPLSLVCAGLWLSGFFYAELPATSALLLALAPAIALLPVGEQSYSQSRVLVYRTAFVTVPVAVAVVVALRASPPLDY
;
A
#
# COMPACT_ATOMS: atom_id res chain seq x y z
N MET A 1 -24.58 -3.81 8.59
CA MET A 1 -24.66 -2.39 8.96
C MET A 1 -23.70 -1.98 10.08
N GLN A 2 -23.49 -2.81 11.13
CA GLN A 2 -22.55 -2.49 12.23
C GLN A 2 -21.10 -2.36 11.77
N LEU A 3 -20.63 -3.22 10.85
CA LEU A 3 -19.28 -3.17 10.28
C LEU A 3 -18.96 -1.84 9.61
N LEU A 4 -19.87 -1.34 8.77
CA LEU A 4 -19.70 -0.04 8.11
C LEU A 4 -19.62 1.11 9.12
N LYS A 5 -20.42 1.07 10.20
CA LYS A 5 -20.37 2.09 11.25
C LYS A 5 -19.04 2.11 12.02
N GLN A 6 -18.34 0.98 12.11
CA GLN A 6 -17.02 0.90 12.76
C GLN A 6 -15.88 1.32 11.81
N MET A 7 -16.00 1.03 10.52
CA MET A 7 -14.95 1.31 9.53
C MET A 7 -14.94 2.77 9.05
N LEU A 8 -16.12 3.38 8.87
CA LEU A 8 -16.28 4.72 8.33
C LEU A 8 -15.55 5.83 9.11
N PRO A 9 -15.58 5.89 10.46
CA PRO A 9 -14.95 6.99 11.18
C PRO A 9 -13.43 7.00 11.03
N SER A 10 -12.76 5.84 11.14
CA SER A 10 -11.31 5.73 11.02
C SER A 10 -10.81 6.03 9.59
N ALA A 11 -11.53 5.54 8.58
CA ALA A 11 -11.21 5.80 7.18
C ALA A 11 -11.47 7.28 6.81
N GLY A 12 -12.59 7.85 7.26
CA GLY A 12 -12.94 9.24 6.99
C GLY A 12 -11.95 10.22 7.63
N LEU A 13 -11.55 9.99 8.88
CA LEU A 13 -10.61 10.86 9.58
C LEU A 13 -9.20 10.73 9.00
N ALA A 14 -8.77 9.52 8.63
CA ALA A 14 -7.51 9.29 7.93
C ALA A 14 -7.46 10.04 6.58
N ALA A 15 -8.54 10.00 5.81
CA ALA A 15 -8.69 10.72 4.57
C ALA A 15 -8.63 12.25 4.78
N ALA A 16 -9.33 12.76 5.80
CA ALA A 16 -9.32 14.19 6.14
C ALA A 16 -7.92 14.68 6.55
N VAL A 17 -7.20 13.89 7.35
CA VAL A 17 -5.81 14.20 7.74
C VAL A 17 -4.89 14.19 6.51
N ALA A 18 -5.01 13.21 5.64
CA ALA A 18 -4.23 13.17 4.40
C ALA A 18 -4.50 14.39 3.51
N ALA A 19 -5.76 14.81 3.37
CA ALA A 19 -6.14 16.00 2.62
C ALA A 19 -5.57 17.27 3.23
N ALA A 20 -5.71 17.44 4.55
CA ALA A 20 -5.19 18.60 5.26
C ALA A 20 -3.66 18.70 5.13
N LEU A 21 -2.94 17.58 5.29
CA LEU A 21 -1.49 17.54 5.13
C LEU A 21 -1.04 17.88 3.72
N LEU A 22 -1.70 17.33 2.71
CA LEU A 22 -1.41 17.69 1.32
C LEU A 22 -1.62 19.19 1.10
N PHE A 23 -2.73 19.74 1.56
CA PHE A 23 -3.03 21.16 1.40
C PHE A 23 -2.02 22.05 2.11
N VAL A 24 -1.69 21.75 3.38
CA VAL A 24 -0.73 22.52 4.20
C VAL A 24 0.68 22.45 3.60
N VAL A 25 1.18 21.24 3.29
CA VAL A 25 2.52 21.06 2.73
C VAL A 25 2.64 21.78 1.39
N ALA A 26 1.61 21.69 0.59
CA ALA A 26 1.59 22.35 -0.69
C ALA A 26 1.56 23.87 -0.63
N ARG A 27 0.78 24.42 0.28
CA ARG A 27 0.59 25.86 0.40
C ARG A 27 1.77 26.57 1.03
N TRP A 28 2.42 25.92 2.01
CA TRP A 28 3.37 26.60 2.88
C TRP A 28 4.81 26.11 2.71
N TRP A 29 5.02 24.89 2.20
CA TRP A 29 6.36 24.28 2.21
C TRP A 29 6.78 23.82 0.81
N LYS A 30 7.12 24.78 -0.05
CA LYS A 30 7.52 24.51 -1.45
C LYS A 30 8.66 23.48 -1.58
N SER A 31 9.59 23.42 -0.63
CA SER A 31 10.68 22.44 -0.61
C SER A 31 10.23 21.03 -0.22
N ALA A 32 9.24 20.90 0.67
CA ALA A 32 8.69 19.62 1.11
C ALA A 32 7.62 19.06 0.15
N ASN A 33 7.24 19.81 -0.88
CA ASN A 33 6.25 19.38 -1.86
C ASN A 33 6.64 18.06 -2.56
N ARG A 34 7.94 17.77 -2.65
CA ARG A 34 8.43 16.48 -3.18
C ARG A 34 8.10 15.27 -2.30
N CYS A 35 7.94 15.47 -0.98
CA CYS A 35 7.59 14.42 0.00
C CYS A 35 6.09 14.41 0.34
N ALA A 36 5.31 15.34 -0.22
CA ALA A 36 3.92 15.55 0.20
C ALA A 36 3.08 14.28 0.12
N GLY A 37 3.24 13.49 -0.95
CA GLY A 37 2.55 12.22 -1.12
C GLY A 37 2.94 11.18 -0.06
N ALA A 38 4.22 11.06 0.24
CA ALA A 38 4.69 10.15 1.28
C ALA A 38 4.17 10.55 2.66
N ILE A 39 4.23 11.83 3.01
CA ILE A 39 3.75 12.35 4.29
C ILE A 39 2.24 12.13 4.43
N ALA A 40 1.46 12.46 3.39
CA ALA A 40 0.01 12.31 3.41
C ALA A 40 -0.42 10.86 3.58
N VAL A 41 0.20 9.95 2.83
CA VAL A 41 -0.08 8.50 2.93
C VAL A 41 0.36 7.97 4.28
N GLY A 42 1.60 8.21 4.69
CA GLY A 42 2.14 7.62 5.91
C GLY A 42 1.48 8.16 7.17
N VAL A 43 1.36 9.49 7.32
CA VAL A 43 0.71 10.08 8.51
C VAL A 43 -0.78 9.80 8.51
N GLY A 44 -1.45 9.89 7.35
CA GLY A 44 -2.86 9.52 7.24
C GLY A 44 -3.10 8.07 7.68
N TYR A 45 -2.23 7.14 7.24
CA TYR A 45 -2.32 5.73 7.63
C TYR A 45 -2.08 5.52 9.14
N VAL A 46 -1.06 6.16 9.70
CA VAL A 46 -0.77 6.11 11.15
C VAL A 46 -1.98 6.57 11.97
N VAL A 47 -2.57 7.71 11.60
CA VAL A 47 -3.78 8.22 12.28
C VAL A 47 -4.95 7.24 12.14
N GLY A 48 -5.20 6.75 10.93
CA GLY A 48 -6.27 5.79 10.68
C GLY A 48 -6.07 4.48 11.46
N GLN A 49 -4.85 3.97 11.53
CA GLN A 49 -4.53 2.76 12.29
C GLN A 49 -4.71 2.98 13.81
N VAL A 50 -4.27 4.12 14.34
CA VAL A 50 -4.48 4.44 15.76
C VAL A 50 -5.96 4.49 16.12
N LEU A 51 -6.80 5.01 15.24
CA LEU A 51 -8.25 5.05 15.44
C LEU A 51 -8.92 3.67 15.32
N ALA A 52 -8.40 2.79 14.45
CA ALA A 52 -8.97 1.47 14.21
C ALA A 52 -8.48 0.42 15.21
N ALA A 53 -7.19 0.42 15.54
CA ALA A 53 -6.53 -0.62 16.31
C ALA A 53 -5.86 -0.12 17.62
N GLY A 54 -5.91 1.19 17.87
CA GLY A 54 -5.19 1.82 18.98
C GLY A 54 -3.71 2.05 18.68
N TRP A 55 -3.00 2.59 19.66
CA TRP A 55 -1.56 2.88 19.57
C TRP A 55 -0.74 1.59 19.49
N SER A 56 0.13 1.49 18.49
CA SER A 56 1.03 0.33 18.35
C SER A 56 2.18 0.41 19.36
N PRO A 57 2.30 -0.55 20.31
CA PRO A 57 3.36 -0.55 21.30
C PRO A 57 4.73 -0.74 20.65
N PHE A 58 5.77 -0.27 21.31
CA PHE A 58 7.14 -0.57 20.98
C PHE A 58 7.80 -1.35 22.12
N PRO A 59 8.37 -2.56 21.89
CA PRO A 59 8.40 -3.30 20.62
C PRO A 59 7.01 -3.86 20.21
N PRO A 60 6.76 -3.98 18.88
CA PRO A 60 5.51 -4.53 18.36
C PRO A 60 5.30 -5.99 18.79
N ARG A 61 4.10 -6.31 19.30
CA ARG A 61 3.77 -7.66 19.79
C ARG A 61 3.11 -8.55 18.74
N HIS A 62 2.45 -7.95 17.75
CA HIS A 62 1.69 -8.63 16.69
C HIS A 62 2.15 -8.13 15.31
N ALA A 63 1.95 -8.95 14.28
CA ALA A 63 2.29 -8.60 12.90
C ALA A 63 1.61 -7.29 12.45
N THR A 64 0.36 -7.04 12.87
CA THR A 64 -0.39 -5.82 12.53
C THR A 64 0.19 -4.54 13.14
N HIS A 65 0.90 -4.63 14.28
CA HIS A 65 1.56 -3.46 14.87
C HIS A 65 2.75 -2.97 14.02
N TRP A 66 3.38 -3.85 13.22
CA TRP A 66 4.46 -3.47 12.32
C TRP A 66 4.00 -2.58 11.18
N LEU A 67 2.73 -2.66 10.76
CA LEU A 67 2.18 -1.82 9.70
C LEU A 67 2.27 -0.32 10.03
N PHE A 68 2.04 0.04 11.29
CA PHE A 68 2.23 1.39 11.81
C PHE A 68 3.67 1.88 11.57
N TRP A 69 4.64 1.07 11.96
CA TRP A 69 6.06 1.40 11.80
C TRP A 69 6.50 1.41 10.35
N PHE A 70 5.91 0.56 9.51
CA PHE A 70 6.19 0.54 8.06
C PHE A 70 5.71 1.80 7.36
N ALA A 71 4.59 2.36 7.77
CA ALA A 71 4.16 3.66 7.27
C ALA A 71 5.19 4.75 7.61
N ILE A 72 5.68 4.79 8.85
CA ILE A 72 6.72 5.74 9.29
C ILE A 72 8.04 5.51 8.53
N ILE A 73 8.51 4.26 8.47
CA ILE A 73 9.75 3.90 7.75
C ILE A 73 9.63 4.29 6.28
N GLY A 74 8.48 4.06 5.65
CA GLY A 74 8.22 4.45 4.27
C GLY A 74 8.34 5.95 4.03
N VAL A 75 7.80 6.77 4.96
CA VAL A 75 7.95 8.24 4.90
C VAL A 75 9.40 8.66 5.06
N LEU A 76 10.10 8.10 6.05
CA LEU A 76 11.50 8.43 6.32
C LEU A 76 12.41 8.02 5.15
N ALA A 77 12.19 6.84 4.58
CA ALA A 77 12.93 6.37 3.41
C ALA A 77 12.68 7.25 2.19
N ALA A 78 11.44 7.65 1.93
CA ALA A 78 11.09 8.58 0.86
C ALA A 78 11.75 9.95 1.05
N ALA A 79 11.76 10.46 2.28
CA ALA A 79 12.42 11.72 2.61
C ALA A 79 13.96 11.62 2.42
N ALA A 80 14.56 10.51 2.87
CA ALA A 80 15.99 10.25 2.68
C ALA A 80 16.38 10.18 1.20
N ASP A 81 15.59 9.47 0.38
CA ASP A 81 15.83 9.39 -1.07
C ASP A 81 15.80 10.76 -1.76
N ILE A 82 14.93 11.66 -1.31
CA ILE A 82 14.83 13.01 -1.87
C ILE A 82 15.97 13.91 -1.40
N LEU A 83 16.37 13.80 -0.14
CA LEU A 83 17.43 14.62 0.45
C LEU A 83 18.82 14.20 -0.03
N VAL A 84 19.13 12.92 0.03
CA VAL A 84 20.46 12.36 -0.26
C VAL A 84 20.67 12.17 -1.76
N ARG A 85 19.58 11.90 -2.53
CA ARG A 85 19.62 11.58 -3.96
C ARG A 85 20.69 10.53 -4.30
N PRO A 86 20.64 9.37 -3.66
CA PRO A 86 21.67 8.35 -3.84
C PRO A 86 21.70 7.84 -5.28
N LYS A 87 22.87 7.32 -5.69
CA LYS A 87 22.97 6.58 -6.95
C LYS A 87 21.95 5.44 -6.96
N GLU A 88 21.43 5.11 -8.15
CA GLU A 88 20.37 4.10 -8.30
C GLU A 88 20.73 2.76 -7.65
N THR A 89 21.99 2.32 -7.77
CA THR A 89 22.46 1.09 -7.14
C THR A 89 22.40 1.14 -5.61
N ILE A 90 22.85 2.26 -5.01
CA ILE A 90 22.81 2.44 -3.55
C ILE A 90 21.34 2.44 -3.09
N ARG A 91 20.46 3.14 -3.81
CA ARG A 91 19.02 3.18 -3.52
C ARG A 91 18.42 1.77 -3.55
N LEU A 92 18.70 0.97 -4.59
CA LEU A 92 18.21 -0.39 -4.70
C LEU A 92 18.68 -1.28 -3.53
N VAL A 93 19.97 -1.19 -3.17
CA VAL A 93 20.51 -1.95 -2.03
C VAL A 93 19.85 -1.53 -0.73
N THR A 94 19.71 -0.22 -0.50
CA THR A 94 19.03 0.30 0.70
C THR A 94 17.59 -0.20 0.78
N TRP A 95 16.84 -0.14 -0.32
CA TRP A 95 15.48 -0.67 -0.39
C TRP A 95 15.42 -2.18 -0.17
N ALA A 96 16.35 -2.94 -0.75
CA ALA A 96 16.44 -4.39 -0.52
C ALA A 96 16.68 -4.71 0.97
N ILE A 97 17.52 -3.97 1.64
CA ILE A 97 17.77 -4.12 3.08
C ILE A 97 16.51 -3.77 3.88
N ILE A 98 15.88 -2.62 3.64
CA ILE A 98 14.68 -2.19 4.35
C ILE A 98 13.56 -3.22 4.17
N CYS A 99 13.29 -3.66 2.94
CA CYS A 99 12.24 -4.63 2.64
C CYS A 99 12.52 -5.99 3.28
N THR A 100 13.78 -6.46 3.25
CA THR A 100 14.17 -7.74 3.88
C THR A 100 13.99 -7.67 5.39
N ILE A 101 14.42 -6.58 6.04
CA ILE A 101 14.21 -6.38 7.47
C ILE A 101 12.72 -6.31 7.79
N ALA A 102 11.92 -5.56 7.02
CA ALA A 102 10.48 -5.45 7.21
C ALA A 102 9.79 -6.83 7.13
N CYS A 103 10.12 -7.63 6.12
CA CYS A 103 9.61 -8.99 5.99
C CYS A 103 10.04 -9.88 7.15
N ARG A 104 11.31 -9.80 7.58
CA ARG A 104 11.81 -10.56 8.73
C ARG A 104 11.07 -10.24 10.02
N LEU A 105 10.72 -8.97 10.22
CA LEU A 105 9.99 -8.52 11.41
C LEU A 105 8.53 -9.00 11.40
N ILE A 106 7.83 -8.94 10.28
CA ILE A 106 6.47 -9.51 10.17
C ILE A 106 6.50 -11.02 10.39
N LEU A 107 7.46 -11.73 9.79
CA LEU A 107 7.53 -13.19 9.83
C LEU A 107 8.17 -13.74 11.11
N GLN A 108 8.58 -12.88 12.04
CA GLN A 108 9.23 -13.29 13.30
C GLN A 108 8.47 -14.37 14.08
N PRO A 109 7.12 -14.31 14.24
CA PRO A 109 6.39 -15.36 14.95
C PRO A 109 6.50 -16.74 14.26
N LYS A 110 6.44 -16.77 12.92
CA LYS A 110 6.62 -18.03 12.16
C LYS A 110 8.03 -18.61 12.32
N PHE A 111 9.05 -17.76 12.34
CA PHE A 111 10.42 -18.17 12.62
C PHE A 111 10.59 -18.81 13.99
N SER A 112 9.93 -18.26 15.01
CA SER A 112 10.10 -18.73 16.39
C SER A 112 9.35 -20.01 16.70
N TYR A 113 8.25 -20.31 15.97
CA TYR A 113 7.34 -21.37 16.38
C TYR A 113 7.05 -22.43 15.30
N SER A 114 7.32 -22.16 14.02
CA SER A 114 6.80 -23.04 12.96
C SER A 114 7.82 -23.47 11.91
N TRP A 115 8.84 -22.67 11.62
CA TRP A 115 9.75 -22.90 10.50
C TRP A 115 11.15 -23.31 10.94
N SER A 116 11.81 -24.09 10.10
CA SER A 116 13.25 -24.26 10.18
C SER A 116 13.96 -22.95 9.79
N ALA A 117 15.19 -22.75 10.26
CA ALA A 117 15.96 -21.54 9.93
C ALA A 117 16.12 -21.36 8.41
N ALA A 118 16.35 -22.43 7.66
CA ALA A 118 16.51 -22.39 6.20
C ALA A 118 15.22 -21.97 5.50
N GLU A 119 14.09 -22.57 5.87
CA GLU A 119 12.78 -22.23 5.33
C GLU A 119 12.41 -20.79 5.63
N GLY A 120 12.61 -20.34 6.87
CA GLY A 120 12.33 -18.98 7.28
C GLY A 120 13.12 -17.95 6.48
N TRP A 121 14.41 -18.17 6.26
CA TRP A 121 15.22 -17.27 5.42
C TRP A 121 14.80 -17.30 3.96
N LEU A 122 14.42 -18.46 3.43
CA LEU A 122 13.89 -18.55 2.06
C LEU A 122 12.65 -17.66 1.89
N TRP A 123 11.69 -17.73 2.82
CA TRP A 123 10.49 -16.90 2.81
C TRP A 123 10.81 -15.41 2.96
N VAL A 124 11.75 -15.04 3.84
CA VAL A 124 12.16 -13.64 4.03
C VAL A 124 12.77 -13.07 2.75
N PHE A 125 13.67 -13.80 2.09
CA PHE A 125 14.28 -13.33 0.85
C PHE A 125 13.28 -13.30 -0.31
N ALA A 126 12.44 -14.31 -0.46
CA ALA A 126 11.43 -14.36 -1.51
C ALA A 126 10.42 -13.21 -1.37
N THR A 127 9.86 -12.99 -0.16
CA THR A 127 8.93 -11.91 0.10
C THR A 127 9.62 -10.55 0.06
N GLY A 128 10.82 -10.41 0.59
CA GLY A 128 11.62 -9.19 0.52
C GLY A 128 11.88 -8.75 -0.92
N LEU A 129 12.27 -9.69 -1.79
CA LEU A 129 12.43 -9.43 -3.23
C LEU A 129 11.09 -8.99 -3.86
N GLY A 130 9.99 -9.66 -3.52
CA GLY A 130 8.65 -9.29 -3.98
C GLY A 130 8.28 -7.85 -3.59
N VAL A 131 8.60 -7.42 -2.37
CA VAL A 131 8.35 -6.04 -1.91
C VAL A 131 9.23 -5.03 -2.65
N VAL A 132 10.50 -5.36 -2.91
CA VAL A 132 11.40 -4.51 -3.72
C VAL A 132 10.82 -4.34 -5.13
N VAL A 133 10.40 -5.44 -5.77
CA VAL A 133 9.78 -5.38 -7.10
C VAL A 133 8.51 -4.53 -7.07
N LEU A 134 7.64 -4.72 -6.09
CA LEU A 134 6.43 -3.91 -5.90
C LEU A 134 6.77 -2.42 -5.77
N THR A 135 7.74 -2.07 -4.92
CA THR A 135 8.19 -0.69 -4.74
C THR A 135 8.65 -0.08 -6.05
N ARG A 136 9.46 -0.84 -6.82
CA ARG A 136 9.93 -0.39 -8.13
C ARG A 136 8.82 -0.24 -9.15
N CYS A 137 7.86 -1.16 -9.18
CA CYS A 137 6.68 -1.03 -10.04
C CYS A 137 5.91 0.26 -9.73
N LEU A 138 5.62 0.53 -8.46
CA LEU A 138 4.90 1.73 -8.05
C LEU A 138 5.69 3.02 -8.36
N GLU A 139 7.00 3.04 -8.13
CA GLU A 139 7.87 4.16 -8.51
C GLU A 139 7.88 4.41 -10.02
N LEU A 140 7.95 3.34 -10.83
CA LEU A 140 7.92 3.45 -12.29
C LEU A 140 6.57 3.96 -12.79
N VAL A 141 5.47 3.54 -12.16
CA VAL A 141 4.14 4.09 -12.42
C VAL A 141 4.11 5.58 -12.09
N GLU A 142 4.62 5.97 -10.91
CA GLU A 142 4.63 7.36 -10.44
C GLU A 142 5.45 8.31 -11.35
N ARG A 143 6.51 7.79 -11.98
CA ARG A 143 7.39 8.58 -12.87
C ARG A 143 6.80 8.86 -14.26
N ARG A 144 5.77 8.12 -14.67
CA ARG A 144 5.13 8.31 -15.98
C ARG A 144 4.28 9.58 -16.04
N PRO A 145 3.97 10.08 -17.23
CA PRO A 145 2.97 11.14 -17.39
C PRO A 145 1.67 10.72 -16.69
N PHE A 146 1.08 11.62 -15.87
CA PHE A 146 -0.07 11.32 -14.98
C PHE A 146 0.19 10.19 -13.97
N GLY A 147 1.44 9.84 -13.76
CA GLY A 147 1.85 8.71 -12.91
C GLY A 147 1.28 8.78 -11.50
N THR A 148 1.22 9.97 -10.90
CA THR A 148 0.65 10.15 -9.56
C THR A 148 -0.84 9.82 -9.51
N ALA A 149 -1.63 10.31 -10.47
CA ALA A 149 -3.06 9.96 -10.56
C ALA A 149 -3.23 8.46 -10.84
N THR A 150 -2.42 7.89 -11.72
CA THR A 150 -2.40 6.45 -12.00
C THR A 150 -2.02 5.64 -10.76
N LEU A 151 -0.99 6.07 -10.01
CA LEU A 151 -0.57 5.40 -8.79
C LEU A 151 -1.71 5.31 -7.78
N PHE A 152 -2.39 6.43 -7.51
CA PHE A 152 -3.49 6.44 -6.56
C PHE A 152 -4.72 5.68 -7.06
N SER A 153 -5.08 5.78 -8.35
CA SER A 153 -6.20 5.00 -8.91
C SER A 153 -5.94 3.49 -8.83
N VAL A 154 -4.73 3.04 -9.17
CA VAL A 154 -4.30 1.64 -9.01
C VAL A 154 -4.35 1.22 -7.55
N THR A 155 -3.85 2.05 -6.63
CA THR A 155 -3.88 1.77 -5.20
C THR A 155 -5.31 1.64 -4.68
N ILE A 156 -6.25 2.50 -5.12
CA ILE A 156 -7.67 2.40 -4.77
C ILE A 156 -8.21 1.02 -5.15
N VAL A 157 -8.01 0.59 -6.39
CA VAL A 157 -8.51 -0.70 -6.89
C VAL A 157 -7.91 -1.85 -6.11
N VAL A 158 -6.58 -1.87 -5.96
CA VAL A 158 -5.87 -2.97 -5.29
C VAL A 158 -6.21 -3.04 -3.81
N CYS A 159 -6.26 -1.91 -3.10
CA CYS A 159 -6.57 -1.89 -1.68
C CYS A 159 -8.06 -2.16 -1.40
N SER A 160 -8.97 -1.75 -2.29
CA SER A 160 -10.38 -2.14 -2.19
C SER A 160 -10.57 -3.64 -2.37
N GLY A 161 -9.91 -4.24 -3.36
CA GLY A 161 -9.91 -5.70 -3.53
C GLY A 161 -9.26 -6.42 -2.36
N ALA A 162 -8.14 -5.91 -1.84
CA ALA A 162 -7.49 -6.45 -0.65
C ALA A 162 -8.40 -6.35 0.59
N CYS A 163 -9.12 -5.25 0.77
CA CYS A 163 -10.09 -5.09 1.85
C CYS A 163 -11.13 -6.21 1.82
N ILE A 164 -11.75 -6.44 0.66
CA ILE A 164 -12.76 -7.50 0.50
C ILE A 164 -12.14 -8.88 0.73
N ALA A 165 -10.99 -9.18 0.10
CA ALA A 165 -10.33 -10.47 0.22
C ALA A 165 -9.89 -10.78 1.65
N LEU A 166 -9.40 -9.79 2.41
CA LEU A 166 -9.00 -9.94 3.80
C LEU A 166 -10.18 -10.14 4.75
N ILE A 167 -11.32 -9.49 4.49
CA ILE A 167 -12.55 -9.73 5.24
C ILE A 167 -13.06 -11.15 4.99
N LEU A 168 -13.06 -11.59 3.74
CA LEU A 168 -13.48 -12.94 3.35
C LEU A 168 -12.56 -14.03 3.94
N SER A 169 -11.27 -13.73 4.15
CA SER A 169 -10.33 -14.63 4.84
C SER A 169 -10.40 -14.54 6.37
N GLY A 170 -11.43 -13.92 6.93
CA GLY A 170 -11.70 -13.91 8.36
C GLY A 170 -11.01 -12.79 9.17
N SER A 171 -10.24 -11.89 8.54
CA SER A 171 -9.57 -10.80 9.26
C SER A 171 -10.23 -9.44 9.02
N LEU A 172 -11.21 -9.11 9.88
CA LEU A 172 -11.88 -7.82 9.84
C LEU A 172 -10.91 -6.65 10.04
N LEU A 173 -9.95 -6.78 10.97
CA LEU A 173 -8.98 -5.73 11.26
C LEU A 173 -8.09 -5.42 10.05
N LEU A 174 -7.54 -6.45 9.37
CA LEU A 174 -6.73 -6.23 8.17
C LEU A 174 -7.56 -5.63 7.04
N GLY A 175 -8.80 -6.05 6.88
CA GLY A 175 -9.74 -5.44 5.93
C GLY A 175 -9.99 -3.97 6.24
N GLN A 176 -10.18 -3.61 7.51
CA GLN A 176 -10.35 -2.23 7.95
C GLN A 176 -9.11 -1.37 7.66
N LEU A 177 -7.91 -1.90 7.91
CA LEU A 177 -6.66 -1.23 7.61
C LEU A 177 -6.45 -1.02 6.09
N ALA A 178 -6.86 -1.98 5.26
CA ALA A 178 -6.86 -1.82 3.80
C ALA A 178 -7.89 -0.76 3.34
N CYS A 179 -9.07 -0.70 3.98
CA CYS A 179 -10.07 0.33 3.72
C CYS A 179 -9.56 1.74 4.05
N ILE A 180 -8.82 1.92 5.16
CA ILE A 180 -8.17 3.18 5.52
C ILE A 180 -7.20 3.61 4.41
N LEU A 181 -6.36 2.70 3.92
CA LEU A 181 -5.42 3.01 2.84
C LEU A 181 -6.14 3.36 1.54
N THR A 182 -7.26 2.69 1.24
CA THR A 182 -8.14 3.03 0.11
C THR A 182 -8.68 4.44 0.22
N ALA A 183 -9.18 4.84 1.39
CA ALA A 183 -9.74 6.17 1.62
C ALA A 183 -8.67 7.28 1.46
N ILE A 184 -7.46 7.04 1.97
CA ILE A 184 -6.32 7.95 1.79
C ILE A 184 -5.96 8.08 0.31
N ALA A 185 -5.83 6.95 -0.39
CA ALA A 185 -5.51 6.95 -1.82
C ALA A 185 -6.59 7.66 -2.65
N ALA A 186 -7.89 7.46 -2.33
CA ALA A 186 -9.00 8.15 -2.99
C ALA A 186 -8.94 9.66 -2.76
N THR A 187 -8.63 10.10 -1.56
CA THR A 187 -8.48 11.52 -1.24
C THR A 187 -7.29 12.14 -1.98
N CYS A 188 -6.14 11.47 -1.99
CA CYS A 188 -4.97 11.91 -2.73
C CYS A 188 -5.25 11.95 -4.26
N PHE A 189 -5.99 10.98 -4.78
CA PHE A 189 -6.41 10.94 -6.17
C PHE A 189 -7.31 12.13 -6.54
N LEU A 190 -8.35 12.39 -5.74
CA LEU A 190 -9.26 13.51 -5.94
C LEU A 190 -8.52 14.85 -5.92
N LEU A 191 -7.63 15.04 -4.96
CA LEU A 191 -6.82 16.27 -4.88
C LEU A 191 -5.88 16.42 -6.09
N THR A 192 -5.34 15.33 -6.61
CA THR A 192 -4.49 15.37 -7.81
C THR A 192 -5.26 15.80 -9.06
N ILE A 193 -6.58 15.51 -9.13
CA ILE A 193 -7.43 15.88 -10.26
C ILE A 193 -8.02 17.29 -10.09
N VAL A 194 -8.47 17.63 -8.89
CA VAL A 194 -9.23 18.87 -8.62
C VAL A 194 -8.32 20.09 -8.47
N VAL A 195 -7.13 19.90 -7.89
CA VAL A 195 -6.21 21.01 -7.64
C VAL A 195 -5.26 21.17 -8.84
N PRO A 196 -5.39 22.26 -9.64
CA PRO A 196 -4.48 22.50 -10.75
C PRO A 196 -3.05 22.72 -10.24
N ALA A 197 -2.10 22.12 -10.96
CA ALA A 197 -0.67 22.10 -10.62
C ALA A 197 -0.09 23.41 -10.03
N PRO A 198 0.90 23.33 -9.12
CA PRO A 198 2.09 22.48 -9.23
C PRO A 198 2.13 21.30 -8.25
N PHE A 199 1.11 20.47 -8.27
CA PHE A 199 0.88 19.43 -7.30
C PHE A 199 0.97 18.02 -7.89
N PRO A 200 2.14 17.42 -8.09
CA PRO A 200 2.22 15.98 -7.96
C PRO A 200 2.65 15.65 -6.53
N PRO A 201 1.80 15.06 -5.68
CA PRO A 201 2.24 14.45 -4.44
C PRO A 201 3.16 13.27 -4.78
N ARG A 202 4.46 13.55 -4.95
CA ARG A 202 5.49 12.56 -5.28
C ARG A 202 5.89 11.76 -4.06
N ALA A 203 6.62 10.67 -4.33
CA ALA A 203 7.20 9.78 -3.32
C ALA A 203 6.19 8.98 -2.48
N ALA A 204 4.93 8.87 -2.93
CA ALA A 204 3.93 8.05 -2.27
C ALA A 204 4.20 6.55 -2.42
N ALA A 205 4.94 6.14 -3.45
CA ALA A 205 5.23 4.73 -3.73
C ALA A 205 5.87 3.99 -2.54
N ALA A 206 6.76 4.64 -1.80
CA ALA A 206 7.49 4.05 -0.68
C ALA A 206 6.59 3.61 0.49
N PRO A 207 5.82 4.51 1.14
CA PRO A 207 4.91 4.08 2.21
C PRO A 207 3.79 3.18 1.69
N LEU A 208 3.28 3.39 0.46
CA LEU A 208 2.27 2.53 -0.13
C LEU A 208 2.77 1.09 -0.28
N SER A 209 3.97 0.88 -0.83
CA SER A 209 4.52 -0.46 -1.04
C SER A 209 4.73 -1.22 0.27
N LEU A 210 5.30 -0.57 1.29
CA LEU A 210 5.56 -1.22 2.57
C LEU A 210 4.26 -1.57 3.31
N VAL A 211 3.28 -0.67 3.33
CA VAL A 211 2.00 -0.94 3.99
C VAL A 211 1.19 -1.99 3.23
N CYS A 212 1.08 -1.90 1.90
CA CYS A 212 0.40 -2.90 1.09
C CYS A 212 1.04 -4.28 1.25
N ALA A 213 2.37 -4.38 1.13
CA ALA A 213 3.08 -5.64 1.32
C ALA A 213 2.85 -6.19 2.72
N GLY A 214 2.92 -5.35 3.75
CA GLY A 214 2.64 -5.76 5.12
C GLY A 214 1.23 -6.29 5.32
N LEU A 215 0.21 -5.66 4.71
CA LEU A 215 -1.17 -6.13 4.74
C LEU A 215 -1.32 -7.50 4.06
N TRP A 216 -0.74 -7.68 2.86
CA TRP A 216 -0.86 -8.95 2.12
C TRP A 216 -0.08 -10.08 2.79
N LEU A 217 1.12 -9.80 3.29
CA LEU A 217 1.90 -10.78 4.05
C LEU A 217 1.18 -11.17 5.35
N SER A 218 0.63 -10.20 6.07
CA SER A 218 -0.17 -10.47 7.26
C SER A 218 -1.42 -11.30 6.92
N GLY A 219 -2.09 -10.98 5.82
CA GLY A 219 -3.23 -11.74 5.32
C GLY A 219 -2.87 -13.17 4.96
N PHE A 220 -1.79 -13.36 4.21
CA PHE A 220 -1.35 -14.68 3.74
C PHE A 220 -0.86 -15.57 4.89
N PHE A 221 -0.01 -15.05 5.79
CA PHE A 221 0.60 -15.87 6.84
C PHE A 221 -0.25 -16.02 8.10
N TYR A 222 -1.19 -15.11 8.37
CA TYR A 222 -1.91 -15.05 9.65
C TYR A 222 -3.43 -15.01 9.54
N ALA A 223 -3.99 -14.75 8.34
CA ALA A 223 -5.43 -14.64 8.13
C ALA A 223 -5.95 -15.53 6.98
N GLU A 224 -5.24 -16.60 6.66
CA GLU A 224 -5.64 -17.63 5.70
C GLU A 224 -6.01 -17.08 4.30
N LEU A 225 -5.45 -15.92 3.91
CA LEU A 225 -5.63 -15.40 2.57
C LEU A 225 -5.05 -16.38 1.55
N PRO A 226 -5.81 -16.85 0.54
CA PRO A 226 -5.30 -17.76 -0.48
C PRO A 226 -4.04 -17.22 -1.17
N ALA A 227 -3.03 -18.08 -1.36
CA ALA A 227 -1.77 -17.69 -2.00
C ALA A 227 -1.99 -17.05 -3.39
N THR A 228 -2.93 -17.59 -4.16
CA THR A 228 -3.31 -17.06 -5.47
C THR A 228 -3.87 -15.65 -5.37
N SER A 229 -4.72 -15.37 -4.37
CA SER A 229 -5.26 -14.02 -4.14
C SER A 229 -4.16 -13.05 -3.72
N ALA A 230 -3.26 -13.45 -2.82
CA ALA A 230 -2.14 -12.62 -2.39
C ALA A 230 -1.20 -12.29 -3.56
N LEU A 231 -0.87 -13.27 -4.41
CA LEU A 231 -0.03 -13.09 -5.59
C LEU A 231 -0.69 -12.17 -6.64
N LEU A 232 -1.98 -12.37 -6.92
CA LEU A 232 -2.71 -11.53 -7.87
C LEU A 232 -2.77 -10.07 -7.40
N LEU A 233 -3.01 -9.83 -6.12
CA LEU A 233 -2.98 -8.48 -5.53
C LEU A 233 -1.58 -7.86 -5.61
N ALA A 234 -0.53 -8.64 -5.35
CA ALA A 234 0.86 -8.16 -5.40
C ALA A 234 1.32 -7.85 -6.83
N LEU A 235 0.86 -8.62 -7.83
CA LEU A 235 1.22 -8.43 -9.24
C LEU A 235 0.33 -7.40 -9.96
N ALA A 236 -0.87 -7.12 -9.46
CA ALA A 236 -1.80 -6.20 -10.09
C ALA A 236 -1.20 -4.81 -10.42
N PRO A 237 -0.38 -4.17 -9.54
CA PRO A 237 0.26 -2.90 -9.88
C PRO A 237 1.23 -2.96 -11.07
N ALA A 238 1.85 -4.11 -11.32
CA ALA A 238 2.76 -4.28 -12.45
C ALA A 238 2.04 -4.19 -13.80
N ILE A 239 0.77 -4.53 -13.85
CA ILE A 239 -0.07 -4.41 -15.06
C ILE A 239 -0.23 -2.95 -15.49
N ALA A 240 -0.22 -2.00 -14.55
CA ALA A 240 -0.26 -0.58 -14.86
C ALA A 240 0.98 -0.09 -15.64
N LEU A 241 2.05 -0.89 -15.68
CA LEU A 241 3.26 -0.60 -16.48
C LEU A 241 3.13 -1.03 -17.94
N LEU A 242 2.12 -1.78 -18.33
CA LEU A 242 1.92 -2.17 -19.73
C LEU A 242 1.81 -0.92 -20.61
N PRO A 243 2.43 -0.94 -21.80
CA PRO A 243 2.34 0.17 -22.73
C PRO A 243 0.91 0.26 -23.28
N VAL A 244 0.17 1.24 -22.81
CA VAL A 244 -1.12 1.61 -23.40
C VAL A 244 -0.82 2.82 -24.29
N GLY A 245 -1.01 2.72 -25.58
CA GLY A 245 -0.74 3.72 -26.64
C GLY A 245 -0.76 5.19 -26.22
N GLU A 246 0.18 5.59 -25.39
CA GLU A 246 0.26 6.91 -24.71
C GLU A 246 0.31 8.08 -25.69
N GLN A 247 0.76 7.81 -26.93
CA GLN A 247 0.86 8.82 -27.99
C GLN A 247 -0.46 9.08 -28.73
N SER A 248 -1.43 8.15 -28.64
CA SER A 248 -2.66 8.22 -29.42
C SER A 248 -3.91 8.54 -28.60
N TYR A 249 -3.84 8.46 -27.27
CA TYR A 249 -5.00 8.62 -26.41
C TYR A 249 -4.92 9.86 -25.52
N SER A 250 -6.09 10.46 -25.23
CA SER A 250 -6.17 11.52 -24.23
C SER A 250 -5.78 10.97 -22.85
N GLN A 251 -5.27 11.85 -22.01
CA GLN A 251 -4.77 11.55 -20.68
C GLN A 251 -5.76 10.77 -19.81
N SER A 252 -7.04 11.19 -19.86
CA SER A 252 -8.14 10.54 -19.13
C SER A 252 -8.36 9.09 -19.61
N ARG A 253 -8.23 8.84 -20.92
CA ARG A 253 -8.39 7.48 -21.47
C ARG A 253 -7.25 6.56 -21.02
N VAL A 254 -6.01 7.04 -21.03
CA VAL A 254 -4.86 6.25 -20.54
C VAL A 254 -5.05 5.87 -19.07
N LEU A 255 -5.51 6.80 -18.22
CA LEU A 255 -5.80 6.54 -16.83
C LEU A 255 -6.90 5.47 -16.68
N VAL A 256 -8.01 5.62 -17.41
CA VAL A 256 -9.13 4.66 -17.37
C VAL A 256 -8.69 3.26 -17.82
N TYR A 257 -7.96 3.15 -18.92
CA TYR A 257 -7.48 1.84 -19.41
C TYR A 257 -6.55 1.17 -18.41
N ARG A 258 -5.57 1.90 -17.87
CA ARG A 258 -4.65 1.34 -16.86
C ARG A 258 -5.39 0.86 -15.62
N THR A 259 -6.32 1.65 -15.12
CA THR A 259 -7.14 1.27 -13.97
C THR A 259 -8.02 0.05 -14.28
N ALA A 260 -8.66 0.01 -15.45
CA ALA A 260 -9.48 -1.11 -15.89
C ALA A 260 -8.68 -2.42 -16.02
N PHE A 261 -7.47 -2.38 -16.59
CA PHE A 261 -6.62 -3.56 -16.67
C PHE A 261 -6.20 -4.09 -15.30
N VAL A 262 -5.92 -3.21 -14.34
CA VAL A 262 -5.59 -3.61 -12.96
C VAL A 262 -6.81 -4.21 -12.24
N THR A 263 -8.02 -3.79 -12.59
CA THR A 263 -9.24 -4.32 -11.98
C THR A 263 -9.44 -5.81 -12.25
N VAL A 264 -8.98 -6.31 -13.40
CA VAL A 264 -9.16 -7.73 -13.79
C VAL A 264 -8.49 -8.69 -12.78
N PRO A 265 -7.16 -8.64 -12.53
CA PRO A 265 -6.54 -9.55 -11.56
C PRO A 265 -7.07 -9.33 -10.14
N VAL A 266 -7.43 -8.09 -9.78
CA VAL A 266 -8.02 -7.82 -8.47
C VAL A 266 -9.39 -8.47 -8.32
N ALA A 267 -10.25 -8.41 -9.35
CA ALA A 267 -11.54 -9.10 -9.34
C ALA A 267 -11.36 -10.62 -9.23
N VAL A 268 -10.39 -11.19 -9.97
CA VAL A 268 -10.07 -12.62 -9.86
C VAL A 268 -9.58 -12.96 -8.45
N ALA A 269 -8.73 -12.13 -7.85
CA ALA A 269 -8.25 -12.34 -6.48
C ALA A 269 -9.41 -12.38 -5.46
N VAL A 270 -10.39 -11.49 -5.61
CA VAL A 270 -11.58 -11.45 -4.74
C VAL A 270 -12.45 -12.69 -4.97
N VAL A 271 -12.67 -13.11 -6.21
CA VAL A 271 -13.45 -14.33 -6.52
C VAL A 271 -12.78 -15.58 -5.94
N VAL A 272 -11.44 -15.67 -6.02
CA VAL A 272 -10.70 -16.79 -5.41
C VAL A 272 -10.84 -16.77 -3.90
N ALA A 273 -10.72 -15.61 -3.26
CA ALA A 273 -10.92 -15.48 -1.82
C ALA A 273 -12.36 -15.85 -1.40
N LEU A 274 -13.36 -15.45 -2.19
CA LEU A 274 -14.77 -15.80 -1.96
C LEU A 274 -15.01 -17.32 -2.03
N ARG A 275 -14.38 -18.00 -2.99
CA ARG A 275 -14.52 -19.47 -3.11
C ARG A 275 -13.78 -20.23 -2.02
N ALA A 276 -12.73 -19.66 -1.46
CA ALA A 276 -11.97 -20.26 -0.38
C ALA A 276 -12.55 -19.95 1.01
N SER A 277 -13.43 -18.95 1.12
CA SER A 277 -14.07 -18.62 2.41
C SER A 277 -14.98 -19.78 2.86
N PRO A 278 -14.93 -20.16 4.16
CA PRO A 278 -15.84 -21.18 4.67
C PRO A 278 -17.29 -20.71 4.49
N PRO A 279 -18.25 -21.65 4.26
CA PRO A 279 -19.66 -21.30 4.18
C PRO A 279 -20.05 -20.56 5.47
N LEU A 280 -20.73 -19.42 5.28
CA LEU A 280 -21.29 -18.67 6.42
C LEU A 280 -22.48 -19.48 6.94
N ASP A 281 -22.21 -20.34 7.92
CA ASP A 281 -23.27 -21.01 8.69
C ASP A 281 -23.96 -19.94 9.55
N TYR A 282 -25.11 -19.46 9.09
CA TYR A 282 -26.02 -18.59 9.83
C TYR A 282 -27.07 -19.42 10.59
#